data_d44acd0bc811e6e947660dbcde6f1313
#
_entry.id   d44acd0bc811e6e947660dbcde6f1313
#
_cell.length_a   1.000
_cell.length_b   1.000
_cell.length_c   1.000
_cell.angle_alpha   90.00
_cell.angle_beta   90.00
_cell.angle_gamma   90.00
#
_symmetry.space_group_name_H-M   'P 1'
#
loop_
_entity.id
_entity.type
_entity.pdbx_description
1 polymer ?
#
loop_
_entity_poly.entity_id
_entity_poly.type
_entity_poly.pdbx_seq_one_letter_code
_entity_poly.pdbx_strand_id
1 'polypeptide(L)'
;EYLNARDIILSKNWMYGKQAAEVSKAFNDYFLYGGFPELTDVIAKRVWLNDIYSKIFFSDLIVRNKVRNEEALGLLVRRLAENVKQPISYTRLANLISSIGIKISKATVIEFIRYLKESCLIFPIENYAAKFAERNSNMKHYFIDNGLLSIFLLDGNTSLLENIVAIHLYKRYGAQLYFYNQNIEVDFIIPEAKTAIQVSYSLMDETTCRREVEGLIKLNRVFPMDNMCIITRDEERIITHESGVSIHVIPVWKWLLEEEPLRT
;
A
#
# COMPACT_ATOMS: atom_id res chain seq x y z
N GLU A 1 -16.44 -7.44 0.08
CA GLU A 1 -17.17 -6.21 0.44
C GLU A 1 -17.44 -5.35 -0.80
N TYR A 2 -16.40 -4.92 -1.57
CA TYR A 2 -16.56 -4.06 -2.75
C TYR A 2 -17.45 -4.66 -3.85
N LEU A 3 -17.29 -5.96 -4.15
CA LEU A 3 -18.15 -6.67 -5.11
C LEU A 3 -19.60 -6.75 -4.63
N ASN A 4 -19.80 -7.00 -3.33
CA ASN A 4 -21.15 -7.04 -2.74
C ASN A 4 -21.85 -5.67 -2.81
N ALA A 5 -21.11 -4.56 -2.63
CA ALA A 5 -21.65 -3.21 -2.79
C ALA A 5 -22.08 -2.89 -4.24
N ARG A 6 -21.66 -3.73 -5.21
CA ARG A 6 -22.05 -3.67 -6.63
C ARG A 6 -23.01 -4.78 -7.05
N ASP A 7 -23.59 -5.49 -6.10
CA ASP A 7 -24.46 -6.64 -6.34
C ASP A 7 -23.82 -7.77 -7.17
N ILE A 8 -22.45 -7.82 -7.17
CA ILE A 8 -21.70 -8.88 -7.86
C ILE A 8 -21.48 -10.04 -6.90
N ILE A 9 -22.26 -11.09 -7.06
CA ILE A 9 -22.13 -12.34 -6.30
C ILE A 9 -21.32 -13.34 -7.14
N LEU A 10 -20.15 -13.75 -6.62
CA LEU A 10 -19.28 -14.67 -7.34
C LEU A 10 -19.90 -16.07 -7.43
N SER A 11 -20.07 -16.59 -8.65
CA SER A 11 -20.41 -17.99 -8.87
C SER A 11 -19.19 -18.89 -8.73
N LYS A 12 -19.36 -20.19 -8.48
CA LYS A 12 -18.25 -21.14 -8.31
C LYS A 12 -17.25 -21.15 -9.49
N ASN A 13 -17.72 -20.81 -10.69
CA ASN A 13 -16.92 -20.83 -11.93
C ASN A 13 -16.81 -19.44 -12.57
N TRP A 14 -16.87 -18.37 -11.78
CA TRP A 14 -16.89 -16.99 -12.28
C TRP A 14 -15.73 -16.64 -13.22
N MET A 15 -14.53 -17.24 -13.02
CA MET A 15 -13.33 -16.99 -13.84
C MET A 15 -13.48 -17.41 -15.30
N TYR A 16 -14.38 -18.32 -15.64
CA TYR A 16 -14.53 -18.90 -16.98
C TYR A 16 -15.73 -18.40 -17.78
N GLY A 17 -16.38 -17.31 -17.33
CA GLY A 17 -17.60 -16.84 -17.96
C GLY A 17 -17.70 -15.33 -18.13
N LYS A 18 -18.91 -14.85 -18.45
CA LYS A 18 -19.21 -13.41 -18.56
C LYS A 18 -18.89 -12.64 -17.27
N GLN A 19 -18.99 -13.29 -16.13
CA GLN A 19 -18.72 -12.73 -14.82
C GLN A 19 -17.25 -12.33 -14.65
N ALA A 20 -16.30 -13.01 -15.32
CA ALA A 20 -14.88 -12.64 -15.29
C ALA A 20 -14.62 -11.21 -15.77
N ALA A 21 -15.30 -10.80 -16.87
CA ALA A 21 -15.17 -9.43 -17.38
C ALA A 21 -15.76 -8.39 -16.43
N GLU A 22 -16.87 -8.72 -15.79
CA GLU A 22 -17.52 -7.86 -14.79
C GLU A 22 -16.64 -7.68 -13.55
N VAL A 23 -16.09 -8.77 -13.02
CA VAL A 23 -15.15 -8.75 -11.89
C VAL A 23 -13.87 -7.98 -12.24
N SER A 24 -13.32 -8.19 -13.43
CA SER A 24 -12.13 -7.44 -13.91
C SER A 24 -12.41 -5.94 -13.99
N LYS A 25 -13.57 -5.55 -14.52
CA LYS A 25 -13.99 -4.14 -14.56
C LYS A 25 -14.13 -3.57 -13.15
N ALA A 26 -14.82 -4.28 -12.26
CA ALA A 26 -14.99 -3.88 -10.87
C ALA A 26 -13.63 -3.76 -10.16
N PHE A 27 -12.71 -4.68 -10.41
CA PHE A 27 -11.36 -4.61 -9.86
C PHE A 27 -10.58 -3.40 -10.39
N ASN A 28 -10.66 -3.08 -11.68
CA ASN A 28 -10.00 -1.89 -12.23
C ASN A 28 -10.55 -0.59 -11.60
N ASP A 29 -11.85 -0.52 -11.39
CA ASP A 29 -12.47 0.59 -10.68
C ASP A 29 -11.98 0.69 -9.23
N TYR A 30 -11.96 -0.43 -8.49
CA TYR A 30 -11.46 -0.51 -7.13
C TYR A 30 -9.98 -0.13 -7.04
N PHE A 31 -9.17 -0.59 -7.98
CA PHE A 31 -7.74 -0.30 -8.05
C PHE A 31 -7.45 1.19 -8.23
N LEU A 32 -8.23 1.87 -9.10
CA LEU A 32 -8.00 3.28 -9.44
C LEU A 32 -8.74 4.25 -8.52
N TYR A 33 -9.96 3.91 -8.12
CA TYR A 33 -10.85 4.82 -7.42
C TYR A 33 -11.13 4.44 -5.97
N GLY A 34 -10.58 3.31 -5.51
CA GLY A 34 -10.73 2.89 -4.11
C GLY A 34 -12.04 2.20 -3.81
N GLY A 35 -12.31 2.05 -2.52
CA GLY A 35 -13.40 1.23 -1.99
C GLY A 35 -14.56 1.99 -1.36
N PHE A 36 -14.69 3.30 -1.55
CA PHE A 36 -15.83 4.07 -1.04
C PHE A 36 -17.13 3.57 -1.67
N PRO A 37 -18.12 3.10 -0.88
CA PRO A 37 -19.38 2.57 -1.41
C PRO A 37 -20.14 3.57 -2.28
N GLU A 38 -20.07 4.86 -1.95
CA GLU A 38 -20.76 5.94 -2.67
C GLU A 38 -20.27 6.08 -4.12
N LEU A 39 -19.05 5.60 -4.43
CA LEU A 39 -18.49 5.67 -5.79
C LEU A 39 -19.10 4.67 -6.77
N THR A 40 -19.93 3.73 -6.31
CA THR A 40 -20.61 2.76 -7.20
C THR A 40 -21.48 3.48 -8.23
N ASP A 41 -22.17 4.54 -7.84
CA ASP A 41 -23.15 5.26 -8.65
C ASP A 41 -22.66 6.62 -9.17
N VAL A 42 -21.41 7.00 -8.83
CA VAL A 42 -20.83 8.29 -9.23
C VAL A 42 -20.16 8.18 -10.61
N ILE A 43 -20.58 9.02 -11.55
CA ILE A 43 -19.98 9.10 -12.89
C ILE A 43 -18.60 9.81 -12.81
N ALA A 44 -18.54 10.95 -12.15
CA ALA A 44 -17.32 11.77 -12.02
C ALA A 44 -16.50 11.39 -10.78
N LYS A 45 -16.04 10.13 -10.70
CA LYS A 45 -15.37 9.56 -9.51
C LYS A 45 -14.19 10.39 -9.02
N ARG A 46 -13.36 10.90 -9.92
CA ARG A 46 -12.19 11.71 -9.56
C ARG A 46 -12.58 13.05 -8.94
N VAL A 47 -13.67 13.68 -9.39
CA VAL A 47 -14.19 14.91 -8.80
C VAL A 47 -14.66 14.64 -7.39
N TRP A 48 -15.46 13.58 -7.21
CA TRP A 48 -15.95 13.18 -5.90
C TRP A 48 -14.81 12.87 -4.91
N LEU A 49 -13.76 12.17 -5.35
CA LEU A 49 -12.58 11.89 -4.52
C LEU A 49 -11.85 13.17 -4.09
N ASN A 50 -11.70 14.15 -4.99
CA ASN A 50 -11.13 15.45 -4.65
C ASN A 50 -12.00 16.21 -3.63
N ASP A 51 -13.33 16.14 -3.75
CA ASP A 51 -14.25 16.77 -2.82
C ASP A 51 -14.18 16.12 -1.42
N ILE A 52 -14.12 14.79 -1.34
CA ILE A 52 -13.92 14.07 -0.07
C ILE A 52 -12.56 14.39 0.54
N TYR A 53 -11.50 14.38 -0.25
CA TYR A 53 -10.18 14.78 0.23
C TYR A 53 -10.19 16.21 0.76
N SER A 54 -10.81 17.14 0.04
CA SER A 54 -10.94 18.55 0.47
C SER A 54 -11.69 18.67 1.80
N LYS A 55 -12.77 17.92 2.01
CA LYS A 55 -13.47 17.87 3.29
C LYS A 55 -12.58 17.35 4.42
N ILE A 56 -11.88 16.24 4.22
CA ILE A 56 -10.93 15.68 5.20
C ILE A 56 -9.85 16.73 5.49
N PHE A 57 -9.27 17.35 4.46
CA PHE A 57 -8.18 18.29 4.59
C PHE A 57 -8.60 19.54 5.38
N PHE A 58 -9.70 20.17 5.00
CA PHE A 58 -10.13 21.41 5.67
C PHE A 58 -10.79 21.16 7.03
N SER A 59 -11.72 20.21 7.12
CA SER A 59 -12.48 20.01 8.36
C SER A 59 -11.71 19.22 9.40
N ASP A 60 -11.18 18.04 9.02
CA ASP A 60 -10.58 17.11 10.00
C ASP A 60 -9.13 17.43 10.30
N LEU A 61 -8.38 17.96 9.32
CA LEU A 61 -6.98 18.29 9.53
C LEU A 61 -6.80 19.74 9.97
N ILE A 62 -7.25 20.73 9.19
CA ILE A 62 -6.98 22.13 9.45
C ILE A 62 -7.80 22.65 10.62
N VAL A 63 -9.13 22.62 10.51
CA VAL A 63 -10.03 23.23 11.49
C VAL A 63 -9.94 22.53 12.83
N ARG A 64 -10.06 21.20 12.85
CA ARG A 64 -10.03 20.39 14.08
C ARG A 64 -8.73 20.55 14.85
N ASN A 65 -7.59 20.61 14.17
CA ASN A 65 -6.27 20.70 14.80
C ASN A 65 -5.70 22.12 14.83
N LYS A 66 -6.45 23.13 14.37
CA LYS A 66 -6.03 24.54 14.31
C LYS A 66 -4.69 24.73 13.62
N VAL A 67 -4.49 24.02 12.49
CA VAL A 67 -3.26 24.07 11.71
C VAL A 67 -3.06 25.49 11.14
N ARG A 68 -1.90 26.09 11.41
CA ARG A 68 -1.57 27.43 10.93
C ARG A 68 -0.88 27.41 9.57
N ASN A 69 -0.12 26.36 9.28
CA ASN A 69 0.65 26.23 8.04
C ASN A 69 0.00 25.17 7.15
N GLU A 70 -1.11 25.55 6.52
CA GLU A 70 -1.89 24.68 5.63
C GLU A 70 -1.10 24.22 4.42
N GLU A 71 -0.27 25.12 3.87
CA GLU A 71 0.58 24.83 2.72
C GLU A 71 1.60 23.72 3.03
N ALA A 72 2.27 23.81 4.19
CA ALA A 72 3.20 22.78 4.62
C ALA A 72 2.51 21.42 4.84
N LEU A 73 1.27 21.41 5.37
CA LEU A 73 0.49 20.20 5.52
C LEU A 73 0.12 19.59 4.16
N GLY A 74 -0.36 20.42 3.21
CA GLY A 74 -0.70 19.95 1.87
C GLY A 74 0.49 19.36 1.12
N LEU A 75 1.67 19.98 1.26
CA LEU A 75 2.92 19.46 0.69
C LEU A 75 3.35 18.16 1.37
N LEU A 76 3.19 18.03 2.69
CA LEU A 76 3.49 16.81 3.41
C LEU A 76 2.65 15.65 2.88
N VAL A 77 1.34 15.82 2.70
CA VAL A 77 0.45 14.80 2.13
C VAL A 77 0.93 14.38 0.74
N ARG A 78 1.23 15.36 -0.13
CA ARG A 78 1.74 15.09 -1.48
C ARG A 78 3.07 14.32 -1.46
N ARG A 79 4.01 14.71 -0.59
CA ARG A 79 5.30 14.00 -0.45
C ARG A 79 5.14 12.58 0.08
N LEU A 80 4.19 12.34 0.98
CA LEU A 80 3.87 10.99 1.44
C LEU A 80 3.29 10.13 0.30
N ALA A 81 2.40 10.70 -0.52
CA ALA A 81 1.84 10.00 -1.68
C ALA A 81 2.91 9.62 -2.72
N GLU A 82 3.82 10.55 -3.05
CA GLU A 82 4.93 10.30 -3.98
C GLU A 82 5.91 9.25 -3.45
N ASN A 83 6.03 9.09 -2.13
CA ASN A 83 6.97 8.18 -1.47
C ASN A 83 6.28 6.98 -0.79
N VAL A 84 5.07 6.62 -1.19
CA VAL A 84 4.29 5.59 -0.50
C VAL A 84 5.02 4.26 -0.37
N LYS A 85 5.84 3.89 -1.35
CA LYS A 85 6.61 2.63 -1.36
C LYS A 85 7.92 2.67 -0.57
N GLN A 86 8.37 3.85 -0.16
CA GLN A 86 9.70 4.01 0.43
C GLN A 86 9.62 4.49 1.87
N PRO A 87 10.45 3.93 2.77
CA PRO A 87 10.55 4.47 4.11
C PRO A 87 11.13 5.88 4.06
N ILE A 88 10.53 6.79 4.80
CA ILE A 88 10.98 8.17 4.85
C ILE A 88 11.03 8.70 6.27
N SER A 89 12.17 9.31 6.63
CA SER A 89 12.34 9.89 7.96
C SER A 89 11.68 11.27 8.06
N TYR A 90 11.19 11.60 9.24
CA TYR A 90 10.60 12.90 9.52
C TYR A 90 11.55 14.07 9.26
N THR A 91 12.86 13.87 9.51
CA THR A 91 13.89 14.87 9.19
C THR A 91 13.99 15.07 7.69
N ARG A 92 13.99 13.99 6.90
CA ARG A 92 14.02 14.09 5.43
C ARG A 92 12.77 14.79 4.89
N LEU A 93 11.59 14.48 5.42
CA LEU A 93 10.34 15.18 5.06
C LEU A 93 10.43 16.68 5.35
N ALA A 94 10.89 17.06 6.55
CA ALA A 94 11.06 18.46 6.92
C ALA A 94 12.04 19.18 5.97
N ASN A 95 13.16 18.56 5.65
CA ASN A 95 14.16 19.11 4.73
C ASN A 95 13.61 19.26 3.30
N LEU A 96 12.87 18.28 2.78
CA LEU A 96 12.25 18.33 1.46
C LEU A 96 11.23 19.48 1.35
N ILE A 97 10.42 19.69 2.38
CA ILE A 97 9.45 20.81 2.41
C ILE A 97 10.19 22.14 2.56
N SER A 98 11.22 22.19 3.39
CA SER A 98 12.00 23.43 3.60
C SER A 98 12.79 23.84 2.36
N SER A 99 13.22 22.91 1.52
CA SER A 99 13.99 23.18 0.29
C SER A 99 13.20 23.96 -0.76
N ILE A 100 11.88 23.95 -0.69
CA ILE A 100 10.99 24.75 -1.57
C ILE A 100 10.53 26.07 -0.93
N GLY A 101 11.19 26.52 0.14
CA GLY A 101 10.95 27.82 0.79
C GLY A 101 9.96 27.81 1.95
N ILE A 102 9.33 26.67 2.28
CA ILE A 102 8.35 26.58 3.36
C ILE A 102 9.02 26.03 4.61
N LYS A 103 9.21 26.91 5.61
CA LYS A 103 9.84 26.53 6.87
C LYS A 103 8.94 25.60 7.68
N ILE A 104 9.43 24.40 7.97
CA ILE A 104 8.78 23.40 8.83
C ILE A 104 9.82 22.68 9.70
N SER A 105 9.48 22.44 10.96
CA SER A 105 10.33 21.69 11.86
C SER A 105 10.03 20.17 11.81
N LYS A 106 11.00 19.35 12.22
CA LYS A 106 10.76 17.91 12.43
C LYS A 106 9.60 17.66 13.40
N ALA A 107 9.49 18.47 14.47
CA ALA A 107 8.41 18.35 15.44
C ALA A 107 7.04 18.57 14.79
N THR A 108 6.92 19.59 13.94
CA THR A 108 5.70 19.88 13.20
C THR A 108 5.35 18.76 12.21
N VAL A 109 6.35 18.14 11.54
CA VAL A 109 6.10 16.99 10.67
C VAL A 109 5.54 15.83 11.47
N ILE A 110 6.10 15.52 12.64
CA ILE A 110 5.59 14.45 13.54
C ILE A 110 4.14 14.74 13.94
N GLU A 111 3.83 15.99 14.30
CA GLU A 111 2.49 16.42 14.66
C GLU A 111 1.50 16.27 13.49
N PHE A 112 1.87 16.71 12.30
CA PHE A 112 1.06 16.56 11.09
C PHE A 112 0.81 15.09 10.73
N ILE A 113 1.82 14.23 10.81
CA ILE A 113 1.64 12.78 10.59
C ILE A 113 0.68 12.19 11.62
N ARG A 114 0.73 12.64 12.88
CA ARG A 114 -0.27 12.22 13.88
C ARG A 114 -1.68 12.61 13.44
N TYR A 115 -1.90 13.84 12.98
CA TYR A 115 -3.20 14.29 12.48
C TYR A 115 -3.70 13.48 11.28
N LEU A 116 -2.81 13.16 10.33
CA LEU A 116 -3.14 12.33 9.17
C LEU A 116 -3.55 10.90 9.58
N LYS A 117 -2.92 10.35 10.61
CA LYS A 117 -3.30 9.04 11.19
C LYS A 117 -4.65 9.10 11.91
N GLU A 118 -4.87 10.12 12.72
CA GLU A 118 -6.10 10.31 13.50
C GLU A 118 -7.32 10.60 12.60
N SER A 119 -7.10 11.21 11.42
CA SER A 119 -8.13 11.40 10.40
C SER A 119 -8.35 10.19 9.50
N CYS A 120 -7.68 9.08 9.78
CA CYS A 120 -7.71 7.88 8.94
C CYS A 120 -7.35 8.15 7.47
N LEU A 121 -6.46 9.09 7.17
CA LEU A 121 -5.98 9.32 5.81
C LEU A 121 -4.82 8.38 5.46
N ILE A 122 -3.94 8.11 6.44
CA ILE A 122 -2.79 7.24 6.28
C ILE A 122 -2.63 6.29 7.48
N PHE A 123 -1.88 5.21 7.25
CA PHE A 123 -1.37 4.33 8.30
C PHE A 123 0.12 4.02 8.08
N PRO A 124 0.91 3.93 9.15
CA PRO A 124 2.32 3.59 9.08
C PRO A 124 2.55 2.08 9.18
N ILE A 125 3.64 1.62 8.56
CA ILE A 125 4.20 0.28 8.77
C ILE A 125 5.66 0.45 9.20
N GLU A 126 6.06 -0.29 10.23
CA GLU A 126 7.39 -0.23 10.83
C GLU A 126 8.39 -1.17 10.14
N ASN A 127 9.67 -0.83 10.20
CA ASN A 127 10.73 -1.73 9.77
C ASN A 127 11.04 -2.77 10.85
N TYR A 128 10.82 -4.03 10.55
CA TYR A 128 11.11 -5.12 11.48
C TYR A 128 12.58 -5.22 11.90
N ALA A 129 13.49 -4.93 10.95
CA ALA A 129 14.94 -4.97 11.20
C ALA A 129 15.46 -3.78 12.01
N ALA A 130 14.67 -2.70 12.15
CA ALA A 130 15.12 -1.50 12.83
C ALA A 130 15.22 -1.70 14.35
N LYS A 131 16.22 -1.06 14.95
CA LYS A 131 16.31 -0.95 16.40
C LYS A 131 15.11 -0.20 16.95
N PHE A 132 14.71 -0.49 18.18
CA PHE A 132 13.53 0.10 18.81
C PHE A 132 13.46 1.64 18.69
N ALA A 133 14.57 2.33 18.90
CA ALA A 133 14.65 3.80 18.77
C ALA A 133 14.45 4.33 17.35
N GLU A 134 14.67 3.49 16.32
CA GLU A 134 14.59 3.87 14.91
C GLU A 134 13.24 3.48 14.26
N ARG A 135 12.53 2.50 14.86
CA ARG A 135 11.26 2.00 14.31
C ARG A 135 10.24 3.10 14.06
N ASN A 136 10.15 4.05 14.99
CA ASN A 136 9.20 5.17 14.91
C ASN A 136 9.66 6.34 14.06
N SER A 137 10.86 6.31 13.48
CA SER A 137 11.42 7.47 12.77
C SER A 137 11.57 7.30 11.26
N ASN A 138 11.52 6.06 10.77
CA ASN A 138 11.72 5.73 9.35
C ASN A 138 10.72 4.65 8.91
N MET A 139 9.45 5.05 8.77
CA MET A 139 8.33 4.18 8.44
C MET A 139 7.94 4.32 6.97
N LYS A 140 7.37 3.28 6.39
CA LYS A 140 6.53 3.40 5.19
C LYS A 140 5.15 3.92 5.61
N HIS A 141 4.56 4.82 4.82
CA HIS A 141 3.23 5.39 5.07
C HIS A 141 2.34 5.08 3.89
N TYR A 142 1.25 4.37 4.13
CA TYR A 142 0.27 4.00 3.12
C TYR A 142 -1.03 4.78 3.32
N PHE A 143 -1.75 5.02 2.23
CA PHE A 143 -3.07 5.63 2.28
C PHE A 143 -4.13 4.57 2.59
N ILE A 144 -5.16 4.95 3.36
CA ILE A 144 -6.24 4.05 3.75
C ILE A 144 -7.10 3.61 2.55
N ASP A 145 -7.03 4.35 1.45
CA ASP A 145 -7.81 4.09 0.24
C ASP A 145 -7.01 4.46 -1.02
N ASN A 146 -7.09 3.58 -2.05
CA ASN A 146 -6.38 3.79 -3.31
C ASN A 146 -6.89 5.00 -4.10
N GLY A 147 -8.19 5.30 -4.02
CA GLY A 147 -8.77 6.45 -4.67
C GLY A 147 -8.21 7.75 -4.12
N LEU A 148 -8.06 7.85 -2.79
CA LEU A 148 -7.42 9.00 -2.15
C LEU A 148 -5.94 9.13 -2.52
N LEU A 149 -5.21 8.01 -2.66
CA LEU A 149 -3.83 8.05 -3.15
C LEU A 149 -3.76 8.49 -4.61
N SER A 150 -4.67 8.00 -5.45
CA SER A 150 -4.66 8.20 -6.90
C SER A 150 -4.79 9.68 -7.32
N ILE A 151 -5.43 10.52 -6.50
CA ILE A 151 -5.57 11.95 -6.82
C ILE A 151 -4.25 12.72 -6.83
N PHE A 152 -3.22 12.19 -6.16
CA PHE A 152 -1.88 12.79 -6.07
C PHE A 152 -0.90 12.27 -7.12
N LEU A 153 -1.20 11.16 -7.80
CA LEU A 153 -0.28 10.48 -8.69
C LEU A 153 -0.68 10.66 -10.16
N LEU A 154 0.31 10.95 -11.01
CA LEU A 154 0.12 11.02 -12.47
C LEU A 154 0.25 9.62 -13.09
N ASP A 155 1.28 8.88 -12.72
CA ASP A 155 1.49 7.46 -13.04
C ASP A 155 1.73 6.70 -11.74
N GLY A 156 0.65 6.16 -11.20
CA GLY A 156 0.63 5.56 -9.88
C GLY A 156 0.55 4.04 -9.85
N ASN A 157 0.60 3.37 -11.00
CA ASN A 157 0.29 1.95 -11.10
C ASN A 157 1.04 1.08 -10.07
N THR A 158 2.36 1.24 -9.93
CA THR A 158 3.17 0.49 -8.97
C THR A 158 2.87 0.90 -7.52
N SER A 159 2.66 2.18 -7.28
CA SER A 159 2.32 2.72 -5.95
C SER A 159 0.92 2.29 -5.50
N LEU A 160 -0.05 2.31 -6.41
CA LEU A 160 -1.42 1.84 -6.16
C LEU A 160 -1.46 0.33 -5.88
N LEU A 161 -0.62 -0.45 -6.59
CA LEU A 161 -0.55 -1.90 -6.37
C LEU A 161 -0.02 -2.21 -4.96
N GLU A 162 1.08 -1.59 -4.55
CA GLU A 162 1.63 -1.81 -3.22
C GLU A 162 0.69 -1.28 -2.12
N ASN A 163 0.03 -0.12 -2.36
CA ASN A 163 -0.91 0.45 -1.41
C ASN A 163 -2.14 -0.44 -1.19
N ILE A 164 -2.71 -1.03 -2.25
CA ILE A 164 -3.89 -1.92 -2.11
C ILE A 164 -3.54 -3.21 -1.35
N VAL A 165 -2.33 -3.75 -1.56
CA VAL A 165 -1.80 -4.88 -0.79
C VAL A 165 -1.61 -4.47 0.67
N ALA A 166 -1.01 -3.30 0.93
CA ALA A 166 -0.84 -2.76 2.28
C ALA A 166 -2.17 -2.60 3.02
N ILE A 167 -3.20 -2.03 2.37
CA ILE A 167 -4.55 -1.87 2.95
C ILE A 167 -5.11 -3.22 3.39
N HIS A 168 -5.05 -4.22 2.51
CA HIS A 168 -5.59 -5.54 2.77
C HIS A 168 -4.85 -6.25 3.93
N LEU A 169 -3.52 -6.19 3.91
CA LEU A 169 -2.69 -6.76 4.99
C LEU A 169 -2.89 -6.02 6.32
N TYR A 170 -2.96 -4.69 6.30
CA TYR A 170 -3.17 -3.90 7.51
C TYR A 170 -4.54 -4.15 8.14
N LYS A 171 -5.58 -4.30 7.32
CA LYS A 171 -6.93 -4.69 7.80
C LYS A 171 -6.90 -6.04 8.52
N ARG A 172 -6.07 -6.98 8.07
CA ARG A 172 -5.99 -8.34 8.61
C ARG A 172 -5.06 -8.47 9.80
N TYR A 173 -3.89 -7.84 9.76
CA TYR A 173 -2.80 -8.05 10.73
C TYR A 173 -2.49 -6.83 11.60
N GLY A 174 -2.99 -5.64 11.25
CA GLY A 174 -2.80 -4.42 12.04
C GLY A 174 -1.33 -4.15 12.35
N ALA A 175 -1.03 -4.03 13.64
CA ALA A 175 0.32 -3.75 14.13
C ALA A 175 1.33 -4.91 13.99
N GLN A 176 0.89 -6.10 13.57
CA GLN A 176 1.76 -7.25 13.29
C GLN A 176 2.31 -7.24 11.85
N LEU A 177 1.94 -6.25 11.05
CA LEU A 177 2.45 -6.05 9.70
C LEU A 177 3.69 -5.15 9.75
N TYR A 178 4.76 -5.61 9.10
CA TYR A 178 6.03 -4.91 9.01
C TYR A 178 6.54 -4.90 7.56
N PHE A 179 7.49 -4.04 7.24
CA PHE A 179 8.40 -4.23 6.12
C PHE A 179 9.79 -4.63 6.65
N TYR A 180 10.65 -5.13 5.78
CA TYR A 180 12.03 -5.44 6.13
C TYR A 180 12.97 -4.63 5.24
N ASN A 181 13.83 -3.82 5.84
CA ASN A 181 14.85 -3.05 5.13
C ASN A 181 16.09 -2.89 6.01
N GLN A 182 17.12 -3.65 5.68
CA GLN A 182 18.47 -3.53 6.25
C GLN A 182 19.50 -3.72 5.12
N ASN A 183 19.90 -4.96 4.81
CA ASN A 183 20.75 -5.31 3.67
C ASN A 183 19.94 -5.89 2.51
N ILE A 184 18.66 -6.11 2.74
CA ILE A 184 17.67 -6.70 1.86
C ILE A 184 16.42 -5.84 2.01
N GLU A 185 15.65 -5.67 0.96
CA GLU A 185 14.33 -5.05 1.03
C GLU A 185 13.26 -6.12 0.75
N VAL A 186 12.26 -6.20 1.65
CA VAL A 186 11.03 -6.97 1.45
C VAL A 186 9.86 -6.09 1.85
N ASP A 187 8.87 -5.98 0.96
CA ASP A 187 7.79 -5.00 1.10
C ASP A 187 6.92 -5.27 2.32
N PHE A 188 6.56 -6.52 2.56
CA PHE A 188 5.76 -6.90 3.71
C PHE A 188 6.23 -8.20 4.33
N ILE A 189 6.27 -8.22 5.66
CA ILE A 189 6.47 -9.43 6.46
C ILE A 189 5.46 -9.50 7.59
N ILE A 190 4.98 -10.70 7.85
CA ILE A 190 4.13 -11.06 8.98
C ILE A 190 4.86 -12.15 9.76
N PRO A 191 5.70 -11.80 10.74
CA PRO A 191 6.57 -12.76 11.43
C PRO A 191 5.81 -13.88 12.12
N GLU A 192 4.68 -13.58 12.76
CA GLU A 192 3.85 -14.59 13.46
C GLU A 192 3.21 -15.61 12.50
N ALA A 193 2.86 -15.16 11.28
CA ALA A 193 2.37 -16.04 10.21
C ALA A 193 3.49 -16.60 9.33
N LYS A 194 4.77 -16.32 9.65
CA LYS A 194 5.95 -16.69 8.86
C LYS A 194 5.76 -16.44 7.36
N THR A 195 5.26 -15.26 7.03
CA THR A 195 4.89 -14.89 5.67
C THR A 195 5.70 -13.69 5.20
N ALA A 196 6.24 -13.76 3.98
CA ALA A 196 6.95 -12.68 3.31
C ALA A 196 6.36 -12.43 1.92
N ILE A 197 6.12 -11.15 1.61
CA ILE A 197 5.44 -10.71 0.40
C ILE A 197 6.24 -9.61 -0.27
N GLN A 198 6.53 -9.77 -1.56
CA GLN A 198 6.97 -8.70 -2.45
C GLN A 198 5.83 -8.25 -3.34
N VAL A 199 5.87 -7.02 -3.78
CA VAL A 199 4.87 -6.45 -4.69
C VAL A 199 5.55 -5.86 -5.91
N SER A 200 5.28 -6.44 -7.08
CA SER A 200 5.82 -5.96 -8.35
C SER A 200 4.71 -5.86 -9.39
N TYR A 201 4.62 -4.74 -10.09
CA TYR A 201 3.58 -4.56 -11.10
C TYR A 201 3.69 -5.62 -12.22
N SER A 202 4.92 -5.94 -12.63
CA SER A 202 5.22 -7.00 -13.59
C SER A 202 6.59 -7.62 -13.30
N LEU A 203 6.73 -8.91 -13.58
CA LEU A 203 7.98 -9.68 -13.53
C LEU A 203 8.47 -10.09 -14.92
N MET A 204 8.00 -9.42 -15.98
CA MET A 204 8.44 -9.68 -17.35
C MET A 204 9.91 -9.30 -17.58
N ASP A 205 10.40 -8.28 -16.87
CA ASP A 205 11.82 -7.94 -16.85
C ASP A 205 12.58 -8.90 -15.92
N GLU A 206 13.58 -9.61 -16.49
CA GLU A 206 14.36 -10.61 -15.77
C GLU A 206 15.12 -10.01 -14.58
N THR A 207 15.60 -8.78 -14.70
CA THR A 207 16.34 -8.08 -13.63
C THR A 207 15.43 -7.82 -12.45
N THR A 208 14.22 -7.34 -12.72
CA THR A 208 13.18 -7.13 -11.71
C THR A 208 12.79 -8.46 -11.07
N CYS A 209 12.48 -9.47 -11.87
CA CYS A 209 12.11 -10.80 -11.37
C CYS A 209 13.20 -11.38 -10.45
N ARG A 210 14.46 -11.34 -10.88
CA ARG A 210 15.59 -11.81 -10.08
C ARG A 210 15.73 -11.05 -8.77
N ARG A 211 15.59 -9.73 -8.79
CA ARG A 211 15.70 -8.89 -7.59
C ARG A 211 14.64 -9.25 -6.55
N GLU A 212 13.38 -9.40 -6.96
CA GLU A 212 12.28 -9.73 -6.05
C GLU A 212 12.43 -11.13 -5.45
N VAL A 213 12.78 -12.12 -6.29
CA VAL A 213 13.06 -13.50 -5.85
C VAL A 213 14.23 -13.54 -4.86
N GLU A 214 15.37 -12.93 -5.21
CA GLU A 214 16.55 -12.90 -4.36
C GLU A 214 16.29 -12.18 -3.01
N GLY A 215 15.45 -11.15 -3.00
CA GLY A 215 15.02 -10.48 -1.77
C GLY A 215 14.37 -11.47 -0.80
N LEU A 216 13.39 -12.23 -1.26
CA LEU A 216 12.69 -13.24 -0.46
C LEU A 216 13.62 -14.38 -0.02
N ILE A 217 14.46 -14.90 -0.92
CA ILE A 217 15.41 -15.97 -0.60
C ILE A 217 16.42 -15.54 0.46
N LYS A 218 16.96 -14.32 0.35
CA LYS A 218 17.90 -13.78 1.35
C LYS A 218 17.21 -13.56 2.69
N LEU A 219 15.98 -13.06 2.70
CA LEU A 219 15.20 -12.94 3.94
C LEU A 219 15.01 -14.31 4.60
N ASN A 220 14.63 -15.33 3.83
CA ASN A 220 14.36 -16.68 4.32
C ASN A 220 15.59 -17.34 4.97
N ARG A 221 16.81 -16.94 4.56
CA ARG A 221 18.06 -17.41 5.21
C ARG A 221 18.26 -16.80 6.60
N VAL A 222 17.74 -15.62 6.86
CA VAL A 222 17.89 -14.89 8.14
C VAL A 222 16.68 -15.17 9.05
N PHE A 223 15.49 -15.16 8.45
CA PHE A 223 14.21 -15.44 9.10
C PHE A 223 13.46 -16.48 8.28
N PRO A 224 13.44 -17.75 8.72
CA PRO A 224 12.72 -18.81 8.00
C PRO A 224 11.24 -18.47 7.85
N MET A 225 10.79 -18.42 6.60
CA MET A 225 9.41 -18.13 6.20
C MET A 225 8.77 -19.38 5.62
N ASP A 226 7.55 -19.67 6.05
CA ASP A 226 6.79 -20.83 5.55
C ASP A 226 6.09 -20.48 4.23
N ASN A 227 5.70 -19.19 4.07
CA ASN A 227 4.98 -18.70 2.90
C ASN A 227 5.71 -17.51 2.27
N MET A 228 6.05 -17.63 1.00
CA MET A 228 6.67 -16.56 0.22
C MET A 228 5.92 -16.35 -1.08
N CYS A 229 5.50 -15.11 -1.34
CA CYS A 229 4.84 -14.77 -2.59
C CYS A 229 5.27 -13.42 -3.15
N ILE A 230 5.04 -13.26 -4.45
CA ILE A 230 5.15 -11.98 -5.15
C ILE A 230 3.77 -11.67 -5.69
N ILE A 231 3.18 -10.56 -5.22
CA ILE A 231 1.90 -10.08 -5.72
C ILE A 231 2.16 -9.22 -6.95
N THR A 232 1.53 -9.58 -8.06
CA THR A 232 1.64 -8.86 -9.34
C THR A 232 0.32 -8.27 -9.76
N ARG A 233 0.33 -7.48 -10.85
CA ARG A 233 -0.91 -6.98 -11.43
C ARG A 233 -1.75 -8.11 -12.01
N ASP A 234 -1.15 -8.98 -12.85
CA ASP A 234 -1.88 -9.98 -13.64
C ASP A 234 -1.15 -11.31 -13.83
N GLU A 235 0.13 -11.44 -13.38
CA GLU A 235 0.92 -12.64 -13.61
C GLU A 235 0.67 -13.71 -12.55
N GLU A 236 0.61 -14.99 -13.00
CA GLU A 236 0.42 -16.15 -12.15
C GLU A 236 1.40 -17.27 -12.55
N ARG A 237 2.27 -17.67 -11.63
CA ARG A 237 3.17 -18.80 -11.79
C ARG A 237 3.81 -19.19 -10.47
N ILE A 238 4.49 -20.35 -10.45
CA ILE A 238 5.37 -20.75 -9.34
C ILE A 238 6.81 -20.64 -9.83
N ILE A 239 7.65 -19.97 -9.04
CA ILE A 239 9.09 -19.89 -9.28
C ILE A 239 9.78 -20.78 -8.25
N THR A 240 10.49 -21.81 -8.72
CA THR A 240 11.32 -22.66 -7.87
C THR A 240 12.76 -22.19 -7.97
N HIS A 241 13.30 -21.69 -6.86
CA HIS A 241 14.69 -21.26 -6.78
C HIS A 241 15.63 -22.47 -6.69
N GLU A 242 16.91 -22.32 -7.06
CA GLU A 242 17.93 -23.39 -7.02
C GLU A 242 18.11 -24.02 -5.62
N SER A 243 17.76 -23.29 -4.56
CA SER A 243 17.75 -23.80 -3.17
C SER A 243 16.59 -24.74 -2.86
N GLY A 244 15.69 -25.02 -3.82
CA GLY A 244 14.48 -25.82 -3.63
C GLY A 244 13.30 -25.07 -3.04
N VAL A 245 13.45 -23.76 -2.77
CA VAL A 245 12.37 -22.91 -2.23
C VAL A 245 11.44 -22.50 -3.35
N SER A 246 10.13 -22.63 -3.12
CA SER A 246 9.09 -22.21 -4.05
C SER A 246 8.51 -20.86 -3.65
N ILE A 247 8.34 -19.98 -4.63
CA ILE A 247 7.75 -18.63 -4.48
C ILE A 247 6.52 -18.58 -5.37
N HIS A 248 5.37 -18.25 -4.79
CA HIS A 248 4.12 -18.12 -5.53
C HIS A 248 3.99 -16.71 -6.11
N VAL A 249 3.84 -16.58 -7.41
CA VAL A 249 3.47 -15.33 -8.09
C VAL A 249 1.96 -15.33 -8.26
N ILE A 250 1.28 -14.33 -7.68
CA ILE A 250 -0.18 -14.32 -7.59
C ILE A 250 -0.70 -12.96 -8.08
N PRO A 251 -1.67 -12.94 -9.02
CA PRO A 251 -2.33 -11.68 -9.41
C PRO A 251 -3.07 -11.07 -8.23
N VAL A 252 -2.95 -9.76 -8.04
CA VAL A 252 -3.56 -9.06 -6.91
C VAL A 252 -5.07 -9.25 -6.81
N TRP A 253 -5.78 -9.24 -7.94
CA TRP A 253 -7.24 -9.45 -7.95
C TRP A 253 -7.64 -10.83 -7.42
N LYS A 254 -6.85 -11.88 -7.72
CA LYS A 254 -7.04 -13.25 -7.21
C LYS A 254 -6.72 -13.30 -5.73
N TRP A 255 -5.56 -12.77 -5.35
CA TRP A 255 -5.12 -12.71 -3.96
C TRP A 255 -6.09 -11.97 -3.03
N LEU A 256 -6.74 -10.89 -3.50
CA LEU A 256 -7.76 -10.15 -2.73
C LEU A 256 -9.07 -10.94 -2.54
N LEU A 257 -9.36 -11.91 -3.42
CA LEU A 257 -10.58 -12.73 -3.37
C LEU A 257 -10.42 -14.04 -2.60
N GLU A 258 -9.20 -14.49 -2.38
CA GLU A 258 -8.92 -15.70 -1.61
C GLU A 258 -9.00 -15.40 -0.10
N GLU A 259 -9.82 -16.17 0.63
CA GLU A 259 -9.99 -16.01 2.09
C GLU A 259 -8.70 -16.33 2.86
N GLU A 260 -7.88 -17.27 2.35
CA GLU A 260 -6.58 -17.68 2.89
C GLU A 260 -5.54 -17.83 1.77
N PRO A 261 -5.08 -16.72 1.15
CA PRO A 261 -4.24 -16.81 -0.03
C PRO A 261 -2.84 -17.44 0.19
N LEU A 262 -2.50 -17.83 1.40
CA LEU A 262 -1.17 -18.26 1.78
C LEU A 262 -1.11 -19.62 2.51
N ARG A 263 -2.21 -20.37 2.56
CA ARG A 263 -2.20 -21.78 3.00
C ARG A 263 -2.26 -22.68 1.78
N THR A 264 -1.12 -23.10 1.29
CA THR A 264 -0.95 -24.22 0.35
C THR A 264 -0.24 -25.36 1.05
#